data_fecffcbbbf9857ec3da757a331465944
#
_entry.id   fecffcbbbf9857ec3da757a331465944
#
_cell.length_a   1.000
_cell.length_b   1.000
_cell.length_c   1.000
_cell.angle_alpha   90.00
_cell.angle_beta   90.00
_cell.angle_gamma   90.00
#
_symmetry.space_group_name_H-M   'P 1'
#
loop_
_entity.id
_entity.type
_entity.pdbx_description
1 polymer ?
#
loop_
_entity_poly.entity_id
_entity_poly.type
_entity_poly.pdbx_seq_one_letter_code
_entity_poly.pdbx_strand_id
1 'polypeptide(L)'
;MKMLYVYADFDWLNETELVGELGYESLRGSDSYCFTFSDEWLKKHGDLFLSDDLNNYPGQQYTQPEKDIFGCFSDALPDRWGRTLLLRREQIAAMEEGRPVRRLSSFDFLTGIDDFSRMGAFRFKELKDGGFINVSELLKIPPLADIRELIAASAEIEKSEEGNVLPDRKWVAQLVQPGSSLGGARPKASVIDTDKTLYIAKFPSRKDDYDAGLWEHFSHLLAAKAGINAAKTKVLATGKKYHTLL
;
A
#
# COMPACT_ATOMS: atom_id res chain seq x y z
N MET A 1 -14.65 -3.09 -19.57
CA MET A 1 -14.71 -2.64 -18.15
C MET A 1 -14.20 -3.76 -17.26
N LYS A 2 -13.25 -3.45 -16.34
CA LYS A 2 -12.80 -4.37 -15.28
C LYS A 2 -13.64 -4.11 -14.04
N MET A 3 -13.89 -5.14 -13.21
CA MET A 3 -14.71 -5.03 -12.01
C MET A 3 -13.98 -5.61 -10.81
N LEU A 4 -14.17 -4.99 -9.64
CA LEU A 4 -13.76 -5.51 -8.35
C LEU A 4 -14.95 -5.48 -7.38
N TYR A 5 -15.12 -6.53 -6.61
CA TYR A 5 -16.00 -6.56 -5.45
C TYR A 5 -15.26 -5.96 -4.27
N VAL A 6 -15.84 -4.92 -3.67
CA VAL A 6 -15.25 -4.18 -2.55
C VAL A 6 -15.89 -4.66 -1.26
N TYR A 7 -15.06 -5.10 -0.33
CA TYR A 7 -15.47 -5.54 1.00
C TYR A 7 -14.92 -4.58 2.05
N ALA A 8 -15.70 -4.35 3.10
CA ALA A 8 -15.27 -3.66 4.29
C ALA A 8 -14.82 -4.66 5.36
N ASP A 9 -13.68 -4.36 6.00
CA ASP A 9 -13.09 -5.11 7.10
C ASP A 9 -12.80 -4.12 8.26
N PHE A 10 -13.85 -3.40 8.68
CA PHE A 10 -13.76 -2.46 9.79
C PHE A 10 -13.73 -3.22 11.12
N ASP A 11 -13.03 -2.68 12.12
CA ASP A 11 -12.84 -3.28 13.44
C ASP A 11 -14.14 -3.49 14.24
N TRP A 12 -15.20 -2.75 13.91
CA TRP A 12 -16.54 -2.89 14.50
C TRP A 12 -17.44 -3.88 13.78
N LEU A 13 -17.03 -4.42 12.61
CA LEU A 13 -17.75 -5.49 11.92
C LEU A 13 -17.36 -6.86 12.49
N ASN A 14 -18.32 -7.77 12.62
CA ASN A 14 -18.05 -9.14 13.05
C ASN A 14 -17.35 -9.99 11.96
N GLU A 15 -17.62 -9.65 10.70
CA GLU A 15 -17.05 -10.29 9.51
C GLU A 15 -16.92 -9.28 8.38
N THR A 16 -16.16 -9.62 7.34
CA THR A 16 -16.06 -8.77 6.16
C THR A 16 -17.38 -8.71 5.40
N GLU A 17 -17.88 -7.50 5.13
CA GLU A 17 -19.15 -7.29 4.42
C GLU A 17 -18.93 -6.69 3.04
N LEU A 18 -19.75 -7.13 2.06
CA LEU A 18 -19.72 -6.59 0.70
C LEU A 18 -20.29 -5.16 0.69
N VAL A 19 -19.46 -4.19 0.37
CA VAL A 19 -19.88 -2.78 0.22
C VAL A 19 -20.50 -2.54 -1.14
N GLY A 20 -19.90 -3.09 -2.21
CA GLY A 20 -20.36 -2.86 -3.57
C GLY A 20 -19.37 -3.31 -4.64
N GLU A 21 -19.55 -2.76 -5.84
CA GLU A 21 -18.76 -3.08 -7.02
C GLU A 21 -18.07 -1.85 -7.58
N LEU A 22 -16.74 -1.92 -7.73
CA LEU A 22 -15.89 -0.88 -8.32
C LEU A 22 -15.57 -1.27 -9.77
N GLY A 23 -16.10 -0.50 -10.72
CA GLY A 23 -15.80 -0.64 -12.13
C GLY A 23 -14.68 0.29 -12.57
N TYR A 24 -13.83 -0.18 -13.49
CA TYR A 24 -12.76 0.58 -14.13
C TYR A 24 -12.78 0.41 -15.64
N GLU A 25 -12.64 1.49 -16.34
CA GLU A 25 -12.48 1.52 -17.79
C GLU A 25 -11.47 2.59 -18.20
N SER A 26 -10.61 2.25 -19.16
CA SER A 26 -9.67 3.20 -19.77
C SER A 26 -10.03 3.39 -21.24
N LEU A 27 -10.44 4.59 -21.60
CA LEU A 27 -10.82 4.96 -22.96
C LEU A 27 -9.96 6.12 -23.44
N ARG A 28 -9.22 5.91 -24.55
CA ARG A 28 -8.39 6.93 -25.19
C ARG A 28 -7.41 7.64 -24.24
N GLY A 29 -6.88 6.89 -23.24
CA GLY A 29 -5.92 7.43 -22.27
C GLY A 29 -6.53 8.17 -21.08
N SER A 30 -7.87 8.22 -20.99
CA SER A 30 -8.62 8.70 -19.82
C SER A 30 -9.14 7.52 -19.03
N ASP A 31 -8.86 7.50 -17.74
CA ASP A 31 -9.34 6.49 -16.80
C ASP A 31 -10.66 6.94 -16.19
N SER A 32 -11.62 6.04 -16.09
CA SER A 32 -12.94 6.29 -15.51
C SER A 32 -13.27 5.19 -14.50
N TYR A 33 -13.79 5.60 -13.37
CA TYR A 33 -14.23 4.69 -12.31
C TYR A 33 -15.71 4.89 -12.06
N CYS A 34 -16.41 3.77 -11.81
CA CYS A 34 -17.77 3.81 -11.31
C CYS A 34 -17.91 2.90 -10.10
N PHE A 35 -18.84 3.22 -9.23
CA PHE A 35 -19.13 2.41 -8.05
C PHE A 35 -20.63 2.22 -7.89
N THR A 36 -21.04 1.02 -7.49
CA THR A 36 -22.42 0.68 -7.16
C THR A 36 -22.42 -0.01 -5.80
N PHE A 37 -23.16 0.56 -4.85
CA PHE A 37 -23.34 -0.09 -3.55
C PHE A 37 -24.14 -1.37 -3.67
N SER A 38 -23.87 -2.34 -2.79
CA SER A 38 -24.75 -3.48 -2.60
C SER A 38 -26.02 -3.05 -1.85
N ASP A 39 -27.16 -3.65 -2.19
CA ASP A 39 -28.42 -3.36 -1.49
C ASP A 39 -28.37 -3.73 0.00
N GLU A 40 -27.62 -4.77 0.34
CA GLU A 40 -27.43 -5.21 1.73
C GLU A 40 -26.63 -4.18 2.53
N TRP A 41 -25.56 -3.64 1.95
CA TRP A 41 -24.79 -2.58 2.58
C TRP A 41 -25.63 -1.34 2.85
N LEU A 42 -26.38 -0.88 1.85
CA LEU A 42 -27.26 0.29 2.01
C LEU A 42 -28.34 0.10 3.06
N LYS A 43 -28.90 -1.11 3.17
CA LYS A 43 -29.89 -1.44 4.21
C LYS A 43 -29.32 -1.44 5.61
N LYS A 44 -28.08 -1.92 5.79
CA LYS A 44 -27.43 -2.06 7.09
C LYS A 44 -26.69 -0.78 7.52
N HIS A 45 -26.05 -0.11 6.57
CA HIS A 45 -25.07 0.95 6.79
C HIS A 45 -25.34 2.20 5.94
N GLY A 46 -26.56 2.44 5.52
CA GLY A 46 -26.92 3.57 4.65
C GLY A 46 -26.63 4.96 5.24
N ASP A 47 -26.46 5.06 6.56
CA ASP A 47 -26.08 6.31 7.25
C ASP A 47 -24.54 6.47 7.38
N LEU A 48 -23.75 5.46 7.00
CA LEU A 48 -22.29 5.52 7.12
C LEU A 48 -21.71 6.35 5.98
N PHE A 49 -21.11 7.46 6.31
CA PHE A 49 -20.39 8.31 5.37
C PHE A 49 -19.02 7.70 5.03
N LEU A 50 -18.75 7.41 3.76
CA LEU A 50 -17.45 6.89 3.31
C LEU A 50 -16.55 7.98 2.74
N SER A 51 -17.07 8.84 1.87
CA SER A 51 -16.35 10.00 1.30
C SER A 51 -17.33 10.99 0.68
N ASP A 52 -16.86 12.22 0.45
CA ASP A 52 -17.63 13.34 -0.11
C ASP A 52 -18.08 13.15 -1.57
N ASP A 53 -17.45 12.24 -2.29
CA ASP A 53 -17.69 11.95 -3.69
C ASP A 53 -18.47 10.64 -3.93
N LEU A 54 -18.96 10.02 -2.85
CA LEU A 54 -19.75 8.79 -2.90
C LEU A 54 -21.00 8.90 -2.03
N ASN A 55 -22.16 8.98 -2.66
CA ASN A 55 -23.43 9.16 -1.97
C ASN A 55 -24.12 7.82 -1.69
N ASN A 56 -24.78 7.69 -0.53
CA ASN A 56 -25.43 6.46 -0.08
C ASN A 56 -26.82 6.29 -0.76
N TYR A 57 -26.83 5.97 -2.05
CA TYR A 57 -28.06 5.60 -2.77
C TYR A 57 -27.81 4.42 -3.72
N PRO A 58 -28.85 3.66 -4.07
CA PRO A 58 -28.74 2.62 -5.08
C PRO A 58 -28.50 3.22 -6.46
N GLY A 59 -27.65 2.60 -7.24
CA GLY A 59 -27.31 3.03 -8.59
C GLY A 59 -25.83 3.29 -8.79
N GLN A 60 -25.46 3.38 -10.05
CA GLN A 60 -24.07 3.57 -10.45
C GLN A 60 -23.67 5.04 -10.32
N GLN A 61 -22.54 5.29 -9.67
CA GLN A 61 -21.95 6.59 -9.48
C GLN A 61 -20.59 6.64 -10.17
N TYR A 62 -20.17 7.79 -10.63
CA TYR A 62 -18.91 7.98 -11.35
C TYR A 62 -18.01 8.95 -10.62
N THR A 63 -16.68 8.73 -10.73
CA THR A 63 -15.70 9.70 -10.24
C THR A 63 -15.80 11.01 -11.01
N GLN A 64 -15.50 12.11 -10.32
CA GLN A 64 -15.31 13.42 -10.98
C GLN A 64 -14.08 13.37 -11.90
N PRO A 65 -14.06 14.13 -13.02
CA PRO A 65 -12.96 14.08 -13.98
C PRO A 65 -11.57 14.37 -13.41
N GLU A 66 -11.50 15.12 -12.33
CA GLU A 66 -10.24 15.52 -11.66
C GLU A 66 -9.73 14.46 -10.68
N LYS A 67 -10.53 13.44 -10.36
CA LYS A 67 -10.18 12.41 -9.38
C LYS A 67 -9.76 11.11 -10.07
N ASP A 68 -8.63 10.58 -9.65
CA ASP A 68 -8.10 9.30 -10.15
C ASP A 68 -8.90 8.08 -9.66
N ILE A 69 -9.63 8.20 -8.54
CA ILE A 69 -10.50 7.18 -7.93
C ILE A 69 -11.37 7.85 -6.85
N PHE A 70 -12.42 7.18 -6.36
CA PHE A 70 -13.21 7.69 -5.21
C PHE A 70 -12.34 7.87 -3.97
N GLY A 71 -12.59 8.94 -3.22
CA GLY A 71 -11.79 9.34 -2.07
C GLY A 71 -11.64 8.23 -1.02
N CYS A 72 -12.72 7.51 -0.73
CA CYS A 72 -12.69 6.40 0.23
C CYS A 72 -11.75 5.25 -0.15
N PHE A 73 -11.42 5.09 -1.43
CA PHE A 73 -10.49 4.05 -1.89
C PHE A 73 -9.06 4.56 -2.07
N SER A 74 -8.82 5.87 -1.94
CA SER A 74 -7.50 6.47 -2.11
C SER A 74 -6.51 5.97 -1.06
N ASP A 75 -6.98 5.74 0.18
CA ASP A 75 -6.15 5.23 1.27
C ASP A 75 -5.73 3.76 1.08
N ALA A 76 -6.49 3.02 0.27
CA ALA A 76 -6.13 1.66 -0.12
C ALA A 76 -5.08 1.59 -1.25
N LEU A 77 -4.71 2.74 -1.83
CA LEU A 77 -3.65 2.84 -2.83
C LEU A 77 -2.28 2.97 -2.17
N PRO A 78 -1.21 2.55 -2.86
CA PRO A 78 0.15 2.81 -2.39
C PRO A 78 0.50 4.29 -2.49
N ASP A 79 1.22 4.78 -1.50
CA ASP A 79 1.88 6.07 -1.54
C ASP A 79 3.15 6.07 -2.41
N ARG A 80 3.91 7.15 -2.36
CA ARG A 80 5.08 7.37 -3.23
C ARG A 80 6.07 6.21 -3.22
N TRP A 81 6.44 5.67 -2.05
CA TRP A 81 7.36 4.54 -1.98
C TRP A 81 6.80 3.29 -2.67
N GLY A 82 5.58 2.90 -2.34
CA GLY A 82 4.92 1.76 -2.95
C GLY A 82 4.72 1.92 -4.45
N ARG A 83 4.34 3.13 -4.92
CA ARG A 83 4.24 3.44 -6.35
C ARG A 83 5.59 3.30 -7.05
N THR A 84 6.69 3.78 -6.44
CA THR A 84 8.05 3.59 -6.97
C THR A 84 8.35 2.11 -7.20
N LEU A 85 8.09 1.26 -6.21
CA LEU A 85 8.34 -0.19 -6.31
C LEU A 85 7.54 -0.83 -7.45
N LEU A 86 6.25 -0.52 -7.56
CA LEU A 86 5.37 -1.07 -8.60
C LEU A 86 5.76 -0.58 -10.01
N LEU A 87 6.15 0.69 -10.14
CA LEU A 87 6.66 1.25 -11.40
C LEU A 87 7.97 0.57 -11.82
N ARG A 88 8.90 0.32 -10.89
CA ARG A 88 10.14 -0.40 -11.17
C ARG A 88 9.86 -1.85 -11.59
N ARG A 89 8.91 -2.51 -10.93
CA ARG A 89 8.45 -3.85 -11.31
C ARG A 89 7.92 -3.86 -12.75
N GLU A 90 7.07 -2.91 -13.12
CA GLU A 90 6.53 -2.80 -14.48
C GLU A 90 7.64 -2.53 -15.52
N GLN A 91 8.58 -1.65 -15.22
CA GLN A 91 9.70 -1.35 -16.12
C GLN A 91 10.59 -2.58 -16.39
N ILE A 92 10.87 -3.36 -15.35
CA ILE A 92 11.65 -4.60 -15.49
C ILE A 92 10.87 -5.62 -16.31
N ALA A 93 9.59 -5.84 -16.00
CA ALA A 93 8.75 -6.76 -16.75
C ALA A 93 8.63 -6.37 -18.23
N ALA A 94 8.44 -5.08 -18.52
CA ALA A 94 8.39 -4.58 -19.89
C ALA A 94 9.70 -4.84 -20.66
N MET A 95 10.84 -4.64 -20.01
CA MET A 95 12.15 -4.92 -20.60
C MET A 95 12.34 -6.42 -20.88
N GLU A 96 12.00 -7.30 -19.91
CA GLU A 96 12.10 -8.75 -20.05
C GLU A 96 11.18 -9.30 -21.14
N GLU A 97 9.97 -8.73 -21.29
CA GLU A 97 8.98 -9.13 -22.28
C GLU A 97 9.17 -8.43 -23.65
N GLY A 98 10.15 -7.52 -23.77
CA GLY A 98 10.42 -6.77 -25.01
C GLY A 98 9.26 -5.88 -25.46
N ARG A 99 8.47 -5.37 -24.53
CA ARG A 99 7.32 -4.50 -24.77
C ARG A 99 7.52 -3.08 -24.22
N PRO A 100 6.75 -2.09 -24.69
CA PRO A 100 6.73 -0.76 -24.07
C PRO A 100 6.28 -0.82 -22.61
N VAL A 101 6.84 0.07 -21.78
CA VAL A 101 6.40 0.26 -20.38
C VAL A 101 4.97 0.81 -20.37
N ARG A 102 4.09 0.16 -19.64
CA ARG A 102 2.70 0.60 -19.49
C ARG A 102 2.61 1.76 -18.48
N ARG A 103 1.73 2.70 -18.74
CA ARG A 103 1.26 3.61 -17.69
C ARG A 103 0.41 2.80 -16.70
N LEU A 104 0.80 2.79 -15.42
CA LEU A 104 -0.01 2.19 -14.37
C LEU A 104 -1.12 3.17 -13.95
N SER A 105 -2.35 2.66 -13.93
CA SER A 105 -3.55 3.35 -13.43
C SER A 105 -3.70 3.14 -11.92
N SER A 106 -4.60 3.90 -11.29
CA SER A 106 -4.99 3.64 -9.89
C SER A 106 -5.56 2.23 -9.70
N PHE A 107 -6.22 1.66 -10.71
CA PHE A 107 -6.64 0.27 -10.71
C PHE A 107 -5.46 -0.72 -10.65
N ASP A 108 -4.40 -0.48 -11.45
CA ASP A 108 -3.20 -1.31 -11.42
C ASP A 108 -2.46 -1.20 -10.07
N PHE A 109 -2.43 0.00 -9.47
CA PHE A 109 -1.88 0.18 -8.13
C PHE A 109 -2.73 -0.52 -7.07
N LEU A 110 -4.06 -0.39 -7.13
CA LEU A 110 -4.98 -1.04 -6.18
C LEU A 110 -4.84 -2.57 -6.22
N THR A 111 -4.75 -3.14 -7.42
CA THR A 111 -4.66 -4.59 -7.62
C THR A 111 -3.23 -5.12 -7.51
N GLY A 112 -2.21 -4.24 -7.56
CA GLY A 112 -0.80 -4.62 -7.56
C GLY A 112 -0.16 -4.81 -6.19
N ILE A 113 -0.83 -4.40 -5.11
CA ILE A 113 -0.33 -4.48 -3.73
C ILE A 113 -0.89 -5.68 -2.97
N ASP A 114 -0.18 -6.06 -1.93
CA ASP A 114 -0.56 -7.18 -1.05
C ASP A 114 -1.78 -6.82 -0.19
N ASP A 115 -2.75 -7.73 -0.10
CA ASP A 115 -3.98 -7.51 0.65
C ASP A 115 -3.75 -7.47 2.16
N PHE A 116 -2.88 -8.32 2.71
CA PHE A 116 -2.63 -8.40 4.15
C PHE A 116 -2.02 -7.12 4.72
N SER A 117 -1.13 -6.48 3.96
CA SER A 117 -0.44 -5.25 4.37
C SER A 117 -1.08 -3.98 3.79
N ARG A 118 -2.24 -4.10 3.13
CA ARG A 118 -3.00 -2.97 2.59
C ARG A 118 -3.41 -2.01 3.70
N MET A 119 -3.25 -0.73 3.45
CA MET A 119 -3.75 0.31 4.36
C MET A 119 -5.26 0.48 4.23
N GLY A 120 -5.90 0.93 5.31
CA GLY A 120 -7.34 1.09 5.37
C GLY A 120 -8.08 -0.23 5.61
N ALA A 121 -9.41 -0.18 5.52
CA ALA A 121 -10.28 -1.31 5.83
C ALA A 121 -10.99 -1.89 4.59
N PHE A 122 -10.62 -1.45 3.38
CA PHE A 122 -11.19 -2.02 2.16
C PHE A 122 -10.33 -3.13 1.61
N ARG A 123 -11.01 -4.25 1.28
CA ARG A 123 -10.44 -5.43 0.65
C ARG A 123 -11.15 -5.70 -0.67
N PHE A 124 -10.46 -6.32 -1.61
CA PHE A 124 -10.92 -6.44 -2.98
C PHE A 124 -10.89 -7.88 -3.47
N LYS A 125 -11.92 -8.25 -4.26
CA LYS A 125 -11.97 -9.54 -4.97
C LYS A 125 -12.28 -9.31 -6.44
N GLU A 126 -11.73 -10.15 -7.31
CA GLU A 126 -12.10 -10.18 -8.74
C GLU A 126 -13.40 -10.95 -8.99
N LEU A 127 -13.68 -11.96 -8.18
CA LEU A 127 -14.90 -12.77 -8.22
C LEU A 127 -15.55 -12.71 -6.84
N LYS A 128 -16.88 -12.54 -6.79
CA LYS A 128 -17.63 -12.41 -5.54
C LYS A 128 -17.35 -13.58 -4.57
N ASP A 129 -17.34 -14.79 -5.10
CA ASP A 129 -17.10 -16.02 -4.33
C ASP A 129 -15.60 -16.44 -4.32
N GLY A 130 -14.72 -15.60 -4.87
CA GLY A 130 -13.28 -15.83 -4.91
C GLY A 130 -12.55 -15.41 -3.63
N GLY A 131 -11.24 -15.65 -3.60
CA GLY A 131 -10.35 -15.09 -2.58
C GLY A 131 -10.12 -13.59 -2.78
N PHE A 132 -9.62 -12.92 -1.75
CA PHE A 132 -9.12 -11.55 -1.88
C PHE A 132 -7.90 -11.51 -2.80
N ILE A 133 -7.71 -10.41 -3.53
CA ILE A 133 -6.60 -10.27 -4.47
C ILE A 133 -5.26 -10.15 -3.72
N ASN A 134 -4.23 -10.76 -4.28
CA ASN A 134 -2.85 -10.69 -3.75
C ASN A 134 -2.73 -10.98 -2.24
N VAL A 135 -3.49 -11.96 -1.74
CA VAL A 135 -3.31 -12.41 -0.36
C VAL A 135 -1.96 -13.11 -0.25
N SER A 136 -1.02 -12.49 0.45
CA SER A 136 0.18 -13.20 0.87
C SER A 136 -0.10 -13.96 2.17
N GLU A 137 0.42 -15.16 2.24
CA GLU A 137 0.53 -15.85 3.52
C GLU A 137 1.53 -15.08 4.40
N LEU A 138 1.31 -15.04 5.71
CA LEU A 138 2.23 -14.46 6.70
C LEU A 138 3.70 -14.90 6.49
N LEU A 139 3.90 -16.10 5.93
CA LEU A 139 5.20 -16.67 5.55
C LEU A 139 5.96 -15.89 4.46
N LYS A 140 5.29 -14.97 3.76
CA LYS A 140 5.92 -14.13 2.71
C LYS A 140 6.39 -12.77 3.23
N ILE A 141 6.07 -12.41 4.47
CA ILE A 141 6.63 -11.23 5.12
C ILE A 141 8.03 -11.57 5.60
N PRO A 142 9.06 -10.83 5.18
CA PRO A 142 10.44 -11.13 5.57
C PRO A 142 10.61 -11.11 7.09
N PRO A 143 11.37 -12.06 7.65
CA PRO A 143 11.72 -12.00 9.06
C PRO A 143 12.58 -10.76 9.35
N LEU A 144 12.46 -10.24 10.56
CA LEU A 144 13.26 -9.09 11.02
C LEU A 144 14.77 -9.36 10.92
N ALA A 145 15.19 -10.63 10.97
CA ALA A 145 16.59 -11.04 10.78
C ALA A 145 17.15 -10.60 9.41
N ASP A 146 16.32 -10.52 8.37
CA ASP A 146 16.71 -10.16 7.01
C ASP A 146 16.72 -8.64 6.76
N ILE A 147 16.53 -7.84 7.81
CA ILE A 147 16.39 -6.37 7.71
C ILE A 147 17.55 -5.71 6.98
N ARG A 148 18.77 -6.24 7.10
CA ARG A 148 19.97 -5.68 6.43
C ARG A 148 19.90 -5.86 4.92
N GLU A 149 19.33 -6.96 4.44
CA GLU A 149 19.11 -7.20 3.02
C GLU A 149 18.06 -6.25 2.45
N LEU A 150 16.98 -6.02 3.20
CA LEU A 150 15.92 -5.06 2.82
C LEU A 150 16.46 -3.62 2.76
N ILE A 151 17.32 -3.24 3.70
CA ILE A 151 17.99 -1.92 3.69
C ILE A 151 18.90 -1.79 2.46
N ALA A 152 19.69 -2.82 2.15
CA ALA A 152 20.54 -2.81 0.97
C ALA A 152 19.70 -2.71 -0.32
N ALA A 153 18.61 -3.48 -0.40
CA ALA A 153 17.68 -3.42 -1.53
C ALA A 153 17.06 -2.02 -1.68
N SER A 154 16.64 -1.39 -0.58
CA SER A 154 16.07 -0.04 -0.61
C SER A 154 17.07 1.01 -1.08
N ALA A 155 18.32 0.92 -0.64
CA ALA A 155 19.39 1.82 -1.06
C ALA A 155 19.71 1.68 -2.57
N GLU A 156 19.68 0.48 -3.12
CA GLU A 156 19.89 0.24 -4.56
C GLU A 156 18.69 0.77 -5.39
N ILE A 157 17.46 0.68 -4.88
CA ILE A 157 16.30 1.30 -5.52
C ILE A 157 16.47 2.84 -5.57
N GLU A 158 16.78 3.47 -4.44
CA GLU A 158 17.00 4.94 -4.40
C GLU A 158 18.16 5.37 -5.33
N LYS A 159 19.27 4.63 -5.32
CA LYS A 159 20.41 4.88 -6.23
C LYS A 159 20.02 4.78 -7.70
N SER A 160 19.16 3.81 -8.03
CA SER A 160 18.65 3.65 -9.39
C SER A 160 17.77 4.82 -9.82
N GLU A 161 17.01 5.43 -8.89
CA GLU A 161 16.24 6.65 -9.16
C GLU A 161 17.14 7.85 -9.46
N GLU A 162 18.19 8.05 -8.64
CA GLU A 162 19.17 9.13 -8.81
C GLU A 162 19.91 9.01 -10.17
N GLY A 163 20.31 7.79 -10.54
CA GLY A 163 21.03 7.50 -11.78
C GLY A 163 20.13 7.35 -13.01
N ASN A 164 18.81 7.39 -12.86
CA ASN A 164 17.84 7.09 -13.92
C ASN A 164 18.13 5.76 -14.64
N VAL A 165 18.56 4.74 -13.88
CA VAL A 165 18.91 3.40 -14.36
C VAL A 165 17.95 2.40 -13.73
N LEU A 166 17.63 1.31 -14.44
CA LEU A 166 16.81 0.25 -13.84
C LEU A 166 17.61 -0.50 -12.77
N PRO A 167 17.03 -0.74 -11.58
CA PRO A 167 17.65 -1.59 -10.57
C PRO A 167 17.61 -3.05 -11.00
N ASP A 168 18.51 -3.87 -10.44
CA ASP A 168 18.44 -5.32 -10.60
C ASP A 168 17.08 -5.85 -10.07
N ARG A 169 16.47 -6.75 -10.82
CA ARG A 169 15.18 -7.38 -10.50
C ARG A 169 15.11 -7.92 -9.07
N LYS A 170 16.20 -8.50 -8.58
CA LYS A 170 16.26 -9.07 -7.22
C LYS A 170 15.93 -8.07 -6.14
N TRP A 171 16.39 -6.82 -6.26
CA TRP A 171 16.13 -5.77 -5.28
C TRP A 171 14.66 -5.33 -5.27
N VAL A 172 14.06 -5.23 -6.45
CA VAL A 172 12.63 -4.92 -6.58
C VAL A 172 11.78 -6.06 -6.03
N ALA A 173 12.11 -7.31 -6.36
CA ALA A 173 11.38 -8.49 -5.90
C ALA A 173 11.37 -8.60 -4.37
N GLN A 174 12.48 -8.27 -3.70
CA GLN A 174 12.57 -8.31 -2.23
C GLN A 174 11.66 -7.28 -1.54
N LEU A 175 11.39 -6.14 -2.18
CA LEU A 175 10.68 -5.02 -1.56
C LEU A 175 9.24 -4.85 -2.02
N VAL A 176 8.87 -5.35 -3.22
CA VAL A 176 7.52 -5.13 -3.76
C VAL A 176 6.45 -5.68 -2.82
N GLN A 177 6.61 -6.91 -2.35
CA GLN A 177 5.61 -7.53 -1.49
C GLN A 177 5.53 -6.89 -0.10
N PRO A 178 6.64 -6.75 0.67
CA PRO A 178 6.55 -6.20 2.02
C PRO A 178 6.45 -4.68 2.07
N GLY A 179 6.73 -3.95 0.99
CA GLY A 179 6.84 -2.49 0.99
C GLY A 179 5.83 -1.74 0.13
N SER A 180 5.19 -2.39 -0.85
CA SER A 180 4.38 -1.66 -1.83
C SER A 180 3.05 -1.13 -1.30
N SER A 181 2.49 -1.73 -0.27
CA SER A 181 1.21 -1.32 0.33
C SER A 181 1.34 -0.24 1.40
N LEU A 182 2.57 0.05 1.87
CA LEU A 182 2.80 0.97 2.98
C LEU A 182 2.77 2.44 2.53
N GLY A 183 2.19 3.30 3.37
CA GLY A 183 2.07 4.74 3.13
C GLY A 183 3.40 5.51 3.25
N GLY A 184 3.47 6.73 2.65
CA GLY A 184 4.58 7.68 2.72
C GLY A 184 5.70 7.47 1.69
N ALA A 185 6.65 8.40 1.65
CA ALA A 185 7.71 8.48 0.63
C ALA A 185 9.02 7.80 1.04
N ARG A 186 9.24 7.58 2.35
CA ARG A 186 10.47 7.01 2.88
C ARG A 186 10.53 5.50 2.60
N PRO A 187 11.72 4.94 2.28
CA PRO A 187 11.92 3.50 2.14
C PRO A 187 11.49 2.75 3.40
N LYS A 188 10.65 1.74 3.21
CA LYS A 188 10.11 0.92 4.30
C LYS A 188 9.63 -0.44 3.82
N ALA A 189 9.48 -1.37 4.76
CA ALA A 189 8.90 -2.67 4.51
C ALA A 189 8.20 -3.20 5.77
N SER A 190 7.21 -4.07 5.58
CA SER A 190 6.68 -4.91 6.65
C SER A 190 7.71 -6.00 6.98
N VAL A 191 7.95 -6.24 8.26
CA VAL A 191 8.82 -7.32 8.77
C VAL A 191 8.16 -8.01 9.95
N ILE A 192 8.46 -9.29 10.15
CA ILE A 192 7.92 -10.07 11.25
C ILE A 192 9.04 -10.50 12.20
N ASP A 193 8.83 -10.32 13.51
CA ASP A 193 9.77 -10.77 14.53
C ASP A 193 9.53 -12.25 14.89
N THR A 194 10.42 -12.84 15.64
CA THR A 194 10.37 -14.24 16.09
C THR A 194 9.14 -14.55 16.95
N ASP A 195 8.60 -13.56 17.66
CA ASP A 195 7.36 -13.63 18.43
C ASP A 195 6.09 -13.43 17.60
N LYS A 196 6.23 -13.38 16.25
CA LYS A 196 5.17 -13.08 15.27
C LYS A 196 4.61 -11.65 15.33
N THR A 197 5.26 -10.73 16.02
CA THR A 197 4.90 -9.33 16.00
C THR A 197 5.24 -8.74 14.63
N LEU A 198 4.24 -8.09 14.02
CA LEU A 198 4.41 -7.39 12.73
C LEU A 198 4.89 -5.96 13.00
N TYR A 199 5.93 -5.54 12.31
CA TYR A 199 6.46 -4.18 12.33
C TYR A 199 6.48 -3.56 10.96
N ILE A 200 6.38 -2.24 10.92
CA ILE A 200 6.77 -1.43 9.76
C ILE A 200 8.19 -0.96 10.02
N ALA A 201 9.14 -1.48 9.26
CA ALA A 201 10.53 -1.03 9.31
C ALA A 201 10.72 0.16 8.38
N LYS A 202 11.04 1.33 8.91
CA LYS A 202 11.40 2.53 8.14
C LYS A 202 12.91 2.64 8.06
N PHE A 203 13.44 2.51 6.85
CA PHE A 203 14.89 2.47 6.60
C PHE A 203 15.51 3.87 6.50
N PRO A 204 16.79 4.01 6.81
CA PRO A 204 17.54 5.20 6.43
C PRO A 204 17.49 5.41 4.92
N SER A 205 17.22 6.65 4.50
CA SER A 205 17.28 7.04 3.08
C SER A 205 18.68 7.54 2.74
N ARG A 206 19.09 7.34 1.50
CA ARG A 206 20.34 7.94 0.97
C ARG A 206 20.33 9.47 1.02
N LYS A 207 19.15 10.07 1.05
CA LYS A 207 18.94 11.54 1.09
C LYS A 207 18.93 12.10 2.50
N ASP A 208 19.07 11.25 3.53
CA ASP A 208 19.05 11.72 4.92
C ASP A 208 20.34 12.47 5.26
N ASP A 209 20.18 13.64 5.85
CA ASP A 209 21.25 14.45 6.45
C ASP A 209 21.26 14.36 8.00
N TYR A 210 20.21 13.79 8.60
CA TYR A 210 20.04 13.52 10.02
C TYR A 210 19.44 12.14 10.26
N ASP A 211 19.46 11.67 11.51
CA ASP A 211 18.89 10.37 11.91
C ASP A 211 17.39 10.45 12.09
N ALA A 212 16.65 10.37 10.99
CA ALA A 212 15.18 10.47 10.99
C ALA A 212 14.52 9.35 11.80
N GLY A 213 15.08 8.12 11.76
CA GLY A 213 14.56 7.00 12.55
C GLY A 213 14.65 7.25 14.05
N LEU A 214 15.77 7.76 14.53
CA LEU A 214 15.95 8.09 15.94
C LEU A 214 15.08 9.28 16.37
N TRP A 215 14.95 10.31 15.54
CA TRP A 215 14.08 11.45 15.83
C TRP A 215 12.60 11.08 15.87
N GLU A 216 12.15 10.20 14.97
CA GLU A 216 10.78 9.70 14.98
C GLU A 216 10.52 8.86 16.24
N HIS A 217 11.45 7.99 16.63
CA HIS A 217 11.35 7.25 17.90
C HIS A 217 11.27 8.20 19.11
N PHE A 218 12.12 9.20 19.18
CA PHE A 218 12.10 10.20 20.24
C PHE A 218 10.75 10.93 20.32
N SER A 219 10.16 11.28 19.16
CA SER A 219 8.84 11.92 19.09
C SER A 219 7.74 11.01 19.64
N HIS A 220 7.76 9.71 19.34
CA HIS A 220 6.83 8.72 19.89
C HIS A 220 6.97 8.60 21.41
N LEU A 221 8.20 8.62 21.94
CA LEU A 221 8.44 8.59 23.39
C LEU A 221 7.90 9.84 24.08
N LEU A 222 8.05 11.02 23.46
CA LEU A 222 7.48 12.26 23.99
C LEU A 222 5.95 12.25 23.96
N ALA A 223 5.35 11.77 22.86
CA ALA A 223 3.91 11.63 22.73
C ALA A 223 3.34 10.74 23.84
N ALA A 224 3.96 9.58 24.08
CA ALA A 224 3.57 8.67 25.16
C ALA A 224 3.69 9.32 26.54
N LYS A 225 4.76 10.09 26.80
CA LYS A 225 4.93 10.84 28.06
C LYS A 225 3.89 11.95 28.23
N ALA A 226 3.41 12.52 27.12
CA ALA A 226 2.33 13.52 27.12
C ALA A 226 0.93 12.90 27.25
N GLY A 227 0.81 11.58 27.42
CA GLY A 227 -0.48 10.88 27.53
C GLY A 227 -1.19 10.65 26.19
N ILE A 228 -0.50 10.84 25.06
CA ILE A 228 -1.04 10.56 23.74
C ILE A 228 -0.89 9.05 23.45
N ASN A 229 -1.96 8.42 22.99
CA ASN A 229 -1.91 7.04 22.55
C ASN A 229 -1.12 6.95 21.23
N ALA A 230 0.18 6.67 21.32
CA ALA A 230 1.08 6.55 20.20
C ALA A 230 1.53 5.09 19.99
N ALA A 231 1.84 4.73 18.75
CA ALA A 231 2.39 3.42 18.45
C ALA A 231 3.70 3.17 19.20
N LYS A 232 3.89 1.94 19.67
CA LYS A 232 5.15 1.52 20.28
C LYS A 232 6.21 1.41 19.19
N THR A 233 7.40 1.93 19.45
CA THR A 233 8.50 1.96 18.50
C THR A 233 9.78 1.40 19.11
N LYS A 234 10.65 0.87 18.25
CA LYS A 234 12.02 0.43 18.57
C LYS A 234 12.97 1.03 17.54
N VAL A 235 14.24 1.20 17.88
CA VAL A 235 15.29 1.58 16.92
C VAL A 235 16.36 0.51 16.85
N LEU A 236 16.83 0.24 15.64
CA LEU A 236 17.91 -0.69 15.37
C LEU A 236 19.08 0.04 14.73
N ALA A 237 20.28 -0.15 15.29
CA ALA A 237 21.55 0.31 14.70
C ALA A 237 21.93 -0.63 13.53
N THR A 238 21.32 -0.41 12.36
CA THR A 238 21.50 -1.28 11.19
C THR A 238 22.56 -0.79 10.22
N GLY A 239 23.02 0.44 10.37
CA GLY A 239 24.04 1.08 9.57
C GLY A 239 25.13 1.75 10.41
N LYS A 240 26.13 2.37 9.73
CA LYS A 240 27.20 3.12 10.40
C LYS A 240 26.76 4.49 10.90
N LYS A 241 25.69 5.06 10.35
CA LYS A 241 25.34 6.47 10.55
C LYS A 241 23.94 6.67 11.13
N TYR A 242 22.93 5.97 10.63
CA TYR A 242 21.53 6.19 10.97
C TYR A 242 20.83 4.91 11.40
N HIS A 243 19.73 5.06 12.14
CA HIS A 243 18.95 3.96 12.68
C HIS A 243 17.76 3.62 11.79
N THR A 244 17.37 2.35 11.81
CA THR A 244 16.07 1.88 11.32
C THR A 244 15.05 1.96 12.44
N LEU A 245 13.89 2.56 12.18
CA LEU A 245 12.75 2.57 13.08
C LEU A 245 11.86 1.34 12.82
N LEU A 246 11.39 0.72 13.90
CA LEU A 246 10.36 -0.31 13.88
C LEU A 246 9.13 0.17 14.63
#